data_91895d1e6e3d933f3202b8f77d29ef0e
#
_entry.id   91895d1e6e3d933f3202b8f77d29ef0e
#
_cell.length_a   1.000
_cell.length_b   1.000
_cell.length_c   1.000
_cell.angle_alpha   90.00
_cell.angle_beta   90.00
_cell.angle_gamma   90.00
#
_symmetry.space_group_name_H-M   'P 1'
#
loop_
_entity.id
_entity.type
_entity.pdbx_description
1 polymer ?
#
loop_
_entity_poly.entity_id
_entity_poly.type
_entity_poly.pdbx_seq_one_letter_code
_entity_poly.pdbx_strand_id
1 'polypeptide(L)'
;MCIRDSAKATKDVTILLENTAGQKNSVGSDFTQLAEIFFSLEPTNRFGICIDTCHAFAAGYDLKNQKNVKDTFEKFDKEIGLKHLKILHLNDSKGELGSHLDRHDHIGLGQIGSAGLSKVIKLMNKNKIPIILETPIDDRRDEFGDIGTAKELA
;
A
#
# COMPACT_ATOMS: atom_id res chain seq x y z
N MET A 1 18.64 3.89 -12.59
CA MET A 1 18.67 5.12 -11.76
C MET A 1 18.67 4.69 -10.31
N CYS A 2 19.59 5.21 -9.48
CA CYS A 2 19.66 4.84 -8.07
C CYS A 2 18.77 5.76 -7.23
N ILE A 3 18.06 5.24 -6.23
CA ILE A 3 17.19 6.01 -5.32
C ILE A 3 17.98 7.20 -4.71
N ARG A 4 19.24 6.98 -4.33
CA ARG A 4 20.11 8.03 -3.78
C ARG A 4 20.40 9.15 -4.79
N ASP A 5 20.52 8.83 -6.07
CA ASP A 5 20.77 9.83 -7.11
C ASP A 5 19.54 10.66 -7.38
N SER A 6 18.34 10.07 -7.31
CA SER A 6 17.07 10.79 -7.37
C SER A 6 16.93 11.79 -6.22
N ALA A 7 17.34 11.41 -5.00
CA ALA A 7 17.31 12.31 -3.84
C ALA A 7 18.27 13.51 -3.99
N LYS A 8 19.37 13.36 -4.74
CA LYS A 8 20.31 14.46 -5.04
C LYS A 8 19.81 15.37 -6.15
N ALA A 9 19.06 14.83 -7.10
CA ALA A 9 18.60 15.58 -8.28
C ALA A 9 17.51 16.61 -7.96
N THR A 10 16.70 16.37 -6.90
CA THR A 10 15.61 17.26 -6.49
C THR A 10 15.70 17.57 -5.00
N LYS A 11 15.39 18.80 -4.58
CA LYS A 11 15.46 19.19 -3.15
C LYS A 11 14.10 19.15 -2.44
N ASP A 12 13.01 19.33 -3.18
CA ASP A 12 11.67 19.61 -2.63
C ASP A 12 10.66 18.47 -2.81
N VAL A 13 11.10 17.32 -3.34
CA VAL A 13 10.24 16.15 -3.56
C VAL A 13 10.57 15.06 -2.55
N THR A 14 9.57 14.51 -1.89
CA THR A 14 9.70 13.29 -1.08
C THR A 14 9.64 12.07 -2.00
N ILE A 15 10.60 11.16 -1.86
CA ILE A 15 10.64 9.89 -2.57
C ILE A 15 10.00 8.84 -1.68
N LEU A 16 9.02 8.11 -2.22
CA LEU A 16 8.35 7.05 -1.49
C LEU A 16 8.87 5.69 -1.91
N LEU A 17 9.17 4.85 -0.94
CA LEU A 17 9.38 3.43 -1.14
C LEU A 17 8.05 2.72 -1.03
N GLU A 18 7.73 1.90 -2.01
CA GLU A 18 6.51 1.12 -2.02
C GLU A 18 6.79 -0.34 -1.70
N ASN A 19 5.91 -0.98 -0.92
CA ASN A 19 5.96 -2.43 -0.73
C ASN A 19 5.62 -3.15 -2.04
N THR A 20 6.20 -4.32 -2.23
CA THR A 20 5.99 -5.15 -3.43
C THR A 20 5.14 -6.39 -3.12
N ALA A 21 4.54 -6.98 -4.12
CA ALA A 21 3.76 -8.22 -4.00
C ALA A 21 4.61 -9.48 -3.69
N GLY A 22 5.93 -9.36 -3.70
CA GLY A 22 6.83 -10.49 -3.48
C GLY A 22 7.00 -11.38 -4.72
N GLN A 23 6.85 -10.80 -5.90
CA GLN A 23 7.16 -11.50 -7.16
C GLN A 23 8.64 -11.87 -7.23
N LYS A 24 8.95 -12.87 -8.05
CA LYS A 24 10.33 -13.35 -8.24
C LYS A 24 11.28 -12.16 -8.53
N ASN A 25 12.37 -12.10 -7.78
CA ASN A 25 13.40 -11.04 -7.85
C ASN A 25 12.95 -9.65 -7.40
N SER A 26 11.79 -9.50 -6.73
CA SER A 26 11.42 -8.26 -6.05
C SER A 26 11.91 -8.23 -4.61
N VAL A 27 12.16 -7.03 -4.08
CA VAL A 27 12.53 -6.77 -2.68
C VAL A 27 11.49 -5.84 -2.06
N GLY A 28 11.33 -5.90 -0.73
CA GLY A 28 10.43 -4.98 -0.02
C GLY A 28 8.99 -5.49 0.10
N SER A 29 8.75 -6.78 -0.12
CA SER A 29 7.46 -7.42 0.16
C SER A 29 7.26 -7.68 1.66
N ASP A 30 8.33 -7.89 2.41
CA ASP A 30 8.29 -7.97 3.86
C ASP A 30 8.58 -6.60 4.49
N PHE A 31 7.83 -6.21 5.53
CA PHE A 31 8.01 -4.92 6.18
C PHE A 31 9.37 -4.78 6.85
N THR A 32 9.99 -5.87 7.28
CA THR A 32 11.37 -5.84 7.82
C THR A 32 12.37 -5.48 6.74
N GLN A 33 12.27 -6.08 5.55
CA GLN A 33 13.13 -5.73 4.40
C GLN A 33 12.91 -4.27 3.98
N LEU A 34 11.64 -3.83 3.93
CA LEU A 34 11.31 -2.46 3.58
C LEU A 34 11.88 -1.47 4.61
N ALA A 35 11.85 -1.82 5.90
CA ALA A 35 12.45 -1.05 6.98
C ALA A 35 13.98 -0.93 6.82
N GLU A 36 14.67 -2.05 6.57
CA GLU A 36 16.12 -2.08 6.35
C GLU A 36 16.53 -1.15 5.20
N ILE A 37 15.80 -1.21 4.08
CA ILE A 37 16.06 -0.33 2.94
C ILE A 37 15.79 1.12 3.34
N PHE A 38 14.63 1.42 3.91
CA PHE A 38 14.22 2.77 4.27
C PHE A 38 15.22 3.44 5.23
N PHE A 39 15.60 2.75 6.31
CA PHE A 39 16.54 3.32 7.29
C PHE A 39 17.99 3.37 6.83
N SER A 40 18.35 2.69 5.71
CA SER A 40 19.65 2.82 5.08
C SER A 40 19.80 4.06 4.20
N LEU A 41 18.70 4.80 3.93
CA LEU A 41 18.70 5.96 3.04
C LEU A 41 18.98 7.27 3.80
N GLU A 42 19.85 8.08 3.22
CA GLU A 42 20.20 9.41 3.73
C GLU A 42 19.99 10.49 2.66
N PRO A 43 19.49 11.67 3.01
CA PRO A 43 18.93 12.05 4.33
C PRO A 43 17.50 11.49 4.51
N THR A 44 17.21 10.90 5.66
CA THR A 44 15.96 10.17 5.93
C THR A 44 14.68 11.01 5.75
N ASN A 45 14.77 12.32 5.99
CA ASN A 45 13.64 13.25 5.82
C ASN A 45 13.18 13.45 4.37
N ARG A 46 13.95 12.96 3.41
CA ARG A 46 13.62 12.98 1.97
C ARG A 46 12.85 11.74 1.52
N PHE A 47 12.68 10.78 2.39
CA PHE A 47 12.05 9.51 2.08
C PHE A 47 10.79 9.28 2.91
N GLY A 48 9.88 8.50 2.37
CA GLY A 48 8.67 8.02 3.04
C GLY A 48 8.29 6.66 2.51
N ILE A 49 7.18 6.15 3.02
CA ILE A 49 6.62 4.85 2.59
C ILE A 49 5.29 5.09 1.90
N CYS A 50 5.07 4.35 0.81
CA CYS A 50 3.77 4.06 0.23
C CYS A 50 3.42 2.61 0.56
N ILE A 51 2.20 2.35 1.00
CA ILE A 51 1.66 0.99 1.12
C ILE A 51 0.60 0.80 0.03
N ASP A 52 0.79 -0.24 -0.79
CA ASP A 52 -0.24 -0.77 -1.67
C ASP A 52 -0.93 -1.96 -0.99
N THR A 53 -2.27 -1.92 -0.95
CA THR A 53 -3.07 -2.96 -0.29
C THR A 53 -3.09 -4.28 -1.06
N CYS A 54 -3.10 -4.24 -2.40
CA CYS A 54 -2.99 -5.43 -3.23
C CYS A 54 -1.63 -6.11 -3.04
N HIS A 55 -0.55 -5.33 -3.08
CA HIS A 55 0.81 -5.85 -2.86
C HIS A 55 0.98 -6.44 -1.46
N ALA A 56 0.49 -5.76 -0.42
CA ALA A 56 0.54 -6.28 0.94
C ALA A 56 -0.22 -7.61 1.06
N PHE A 57 -1.43 -7.68 0.49
CA PHE A 57 -2.25 -8.89 0.50
C PHE A 57 -1.58 -10.04 -0.26
N ALA A 58 -1.05 -9.77 -1.45
CA ALA A 58 -0.31 -10.74 -2.25
C ALA A 58 0.98 -11.22 -1.56
N ALA A 59 1.61 -10.37 -0.74
CA ALA A 59 2.77 -10.73 0.07
C ALA A 59 2.42 -11.51 1.36
N GLY A 60 1.12 -11.69 1.67
CA GLY A 60 0.67 -12.48 2.81
C GLY A 60 0.16 -11.67 4.02
N TYR A 61 0.05 -10.36 3.90
CA TYR A 61 -0.56 -9.51 4.93
C TYR A 61 -2.09 -9.52 4.74
N ASP A 62 -2.80 -10.22 5.60
CA ASP A 62 -4.26 -10.35 5.48
C ASP A 62 -4.94 -9.01 5.81
N LEU A 63 -5.83 -8.59 4.90
CA LEU A 63 -6.60 -7.35 4.99
C LEU A 63 -8.11 -7.58 4.91
N LYS A 64 -8.59 -8.83 5.00
CA LYS A 64 -10.01 -9.19 4.77
C LYS A 64 -10.98 -8.67 5.84
N ASN A 65 -10.51 -8.37 7.04
CA ASN A 65 -11.37 -7.96 8.15
C ASN A 65 -10.65 -6.99 9.11
N GLN A 66 -11.43 -6.42 10.03
CA GLN A 66 -10.92 -5.42 10.97
C GLN A 66 -9.74 -5.91 11.81
N LYS A 67 -9.78 -7.16 12.30
CA LYS A 67 -8.70 -7.71 13.14
C LYS A 67 -7.41 -7.79 12.32
N ASN A 68 -7.49 -8.36 11.14
CA ASN A 68 -6.34 -8.58 10.27
C ASN A 68 -5.73 -7.26 9.76
N VAL A 69 -6.57 -6.28 9.42
CA VAL A 69 -6.11 -4.91 9.09
C VAL A 69 -5.36 -4.31 10.27
N LYS A 70 -5.91 -4.42 11.50
CA LYS A 70 -5.26 -3.92 12.69
C LYS A 70 -3.89 -4.60 12.89
N ASP A 71 -3.85 -5.93 12.86
CA ASP A 71 -2.62 -6.72 13.07
C ASP A 71 -1.54 -6.36 12.02
N THR A 72 -1.95 -6.18 10.75
CA THR A 72 -1.05 -5.79 9.66
C THR A 72 -0.44 -4.40 9.89
N PHE A 73 -1.27 -3.40 10.21
CA PHE A 73 -0.75 -2.04 10.42
C PHE A 73 -0.03 -1.86 11.76
N GLU A 74 -0.33 -2.66 12.78
CA GLU A 74 0.47 -2.74 14.01
C GLU A 74 1.86 -3.33 13.74
N LYS A 75 1.96 -4.36 12.89
CA LYS A 75 3.26 -4.86 12.43
C LYS A 75 4.02 -3.80 11.65
N PHE A 76 3.37 -3.11 10.71
CA PHE A 76 3.99 -2.00 9.98
C PHE A 76 4.50 -0.89 10.91
N ASP A 77 3.67 -0.48 11.88
CA ASP A 77 4.04 0.57 12.83
C ASP A 77 5.23 0.17 13.71
N LYS A 78 5.30 -1.09 14.11
CA LYS A 78 6.42 -1.64 14.89
C LYS A 78 7.73 -1.65 14.10
N GLU A 79 7.70 -2.06 12.81
CA GLU A 79 8.90 -2.24 12.01
C GLU A 79 9.42 -0.90 11.41
N ILE A 80 8.51 -0.03 10.97
CA ILE A 80 8.86 1.19 10.21
C ILE A 80 8.38 2.45 10.94
N GLY A 81 7.18 2.39 11.50
CA GLY A 81 6.49 3.53 12.11
C GLY A 81 5.46 4.17 11.19
N LEU A 82 4.23 4.26 11.66
CA LEU A 82 3.09 4.82 10.90
C LEU A 82 3.34 6.28 10.46
N LYS A 83 4.17 7.04 11.19
CA LYS A 83 4.59 8.41 10.85
C LYS A 83 5.33 8.51 9.50
N HIS A 84 5.91 7.41 9.03
CA HIS A 84 6.63 7.35 7.76
C HIS A 84 5.72 6.97 6.59
N LEU A 85 4.50 6.48 6.83
CA LEU A 85 3.50 6.25 5.80
C LEU A 85 2.96 7.59 5.29
N LYS A 86 3.17 7.88 4.01
CA LYS A 86 2.83 9.17 3.39
C LYS A 86 1.64 9.08 2.45
N ILE A 87 1.48 7.95 1.79
CA ILE A 87 0.40 7.66 0.85
C ILE A 87 0.02 6.19 0.98
N LEU A 88 -1.24 5.89 0.76
CA LEU A 88 -1.74 4.53 0.56
C LEU A 88 -2.24 4.38 -0.88
N HIS A 89 -1.79 3.35 -1.59
CA HIS A 89 -2.46 2.86 -2.79
C HIS A 89 -3.56 1.88 -2.36
N LEU A 90 -4.80 2.26 -2.61
CA LEU A 90 -5.97 1.45 -2.26
C LEU A 90 -6.41 0.65 -3.48
N ASN A 91 -6.03 -0.59 -3.54
CA ASN A 91 -6.36 -1.52 -4.61
C ASN A 91 -6.89 -2.82 -4.01
N ASP A 92 -7.96 -3.38 -4.59
CA ASP A 92 -8.32 -4.76 -4.29
C ASP A 92 -7.41 -5.71 -5.07
N SER A 93 -7.44 -6.98 -4.76
CA SER A 93 -6.54 -7.98 -5.36
C SER A 93 -7.31 -9.05 -6.13
N LYS A 94 -6.91 -9.31 -7.38
CA LYS A 94 -7.38 -10.51 -8.11
C LYS A 94 -6.78 -11.80 -7.57
N GLY A 95 -5.57 -11.71 -6.99
CA GLY A 95 -4.87 -12.84 -6.43
C GLY A 95 -5.30 -13.16 -5.00
N GLU A 96 -5.14 -14.41 -4.60
CA GLU A 96 -5.35 -14.87 -3.23
C GLU A 96 -4.28 -14.33 -2.27
N LEU A 97 -4.57 -14.41 -0.97
CA LEU A 97 -3.61 -14.08 0.09
C LEU A 97 -2.30 -14.88 -0.08
N GLY A 98 -1.18 -14.19 -0.13
CA GLY A 98 0.14 -14.83 -0.29
C GLY A 98 0.41 -15.39 -1.69
N SER A 99 -0.35 -14.96 -2.69
CA SER A 99 -0.19 -15.43 -4.08
C SER A 99 1.06 -14.90 -4.77
N HIS A 100 1.68 -13.86 -4.25
CA HIS A 100 2.76 -13.12 -4.90
C HIS A 100 2.40 -12.60 -6.30
N LEU A 101 1.12 -12.33 -6.53
CA LEU A 101 0.58 -11.89 -7.81
C LEU A 101 0.16 -10.42 -7.74
N ASP A 102 0.90 -9.57 -8.42
CA ASP A 102 0.57 -8.16 -8.58
C ASP A 102 -0.49 -8.02 -9.67
N ARG A 103 -1.75 -8.03 -9.27
CA ARG A 103 -2.92 -7.86 -10.15
C ARG A 103 -4.02 -7.15 -9.38
N HIS A 104 -4.12 -5.84 -9.61
CA HIS A 104 -5.16 -5.01 -9.03
C HIS A 104 -6.54 -5.41 -9.52
N ASP A 105 -7.53 -5.29 -8.64
CA ASP A 105 -8.94 -5.39 -8.97
C ASP A 105 -9.68 -4.13 -8.51
N HIS A 106 -10.92 -3.98 -8.95
CA HIS A 106 -11.82 -2.91 -8.55
C HIS A 106 -12.12 -2.99 -7.05
N ILE A 107 -12.33 -1.84 -6.42
CA ILE A 107 -12.61 -1.73 -4.99
C ILE A 107 -13.82 -2.58 -4.59
N GLY A 108 -13.59 -3.60 -3.77
CA GLY A 108 -14.61 -4.51 -3.26
C GLY A 108 -15.03 -5.65 -4.19
N LEU A 109 -14.39 -5.77 -5.38
CA LEU A 109 -14.64 -6.88 -6.31
C LEU A 109 -13.56 -7.97 -6.28
N GLY A 110 -12.47 -7.73 -5.56
CA GLY A 110 -11.35 -8.68 -5.42
C GLY A 110 -11.41 -9.50 -4.13
N GLN A 111 -10.29 -10.10 -3.80
CA GLN A 111 -10.12 -11.06 -2.70
C GLN A 111 -9.98 -10.41 -1.31
N ILE A 112 -9.63 -9.12 -1.24
CA ILE A 112 -9.62 -8.34 0.02
C ILE A 112 -11.06 -8.03 0.40
N GLY A 113 -11.83 -7.49 -0.55
CA GLY A 113 -13.25 -7.19 -0.43
C GLY A 113 -13.55 -5.91 0.35
N SER A 114 -14.79 -5.44 0.21
CA SER A 114 -15.26 -4.17 0.77
C SER A 114 -15.11 -4.08 2.29
N ALA A 115 -15.30 -5.18 3.02
CA ALA A 115 -15.21 -5.19 4.48
C ALA A 115 -13.82 -4.83 5.00
N GLY A 116 -12.79 -5.40 4.38
CA GLY A 116 -11.39 -5.11 4.69
C GLY A 116 -10.98 -3.72 4.26
N LEU A 117 -11.25 -3.37 3.00
CA LEU A 117 -10.89 -2.06 2.44
C LEU A 117 -11.54 -0.90 3.20
N SER A 118 -12.82 -1.04 3.65
CA SER A 118 -13.47 -0.05 4.53
C SER A 118 -12.67 0.21 5.81
N LYS A 119 -12.08 -0.82 6.40
CA LYS A 119 -11.28 -0.66 7.62
C LYS A 119 -9.95 0.02 7.35
N VAL A 120 -9.33 -0.28 6.20
CA VAL A 120 -8.12 0.42 5.74
C VAL A 120 -8.41 1.90 5.52
N ILE A 121 -9.48 2.23 4.77
CA ILE A 121 -9.88 3.63 4.52
C ILE A 121 -10.08 4.39 5.83
N LYS A 122 -10.83 3.82 6.78
CA LYS A 122 -11.07 4.45 8.10
C LYS A 122 -9.80 4.69 8.89
N LEU A 123 -8.85 3.75 8.82
CA LEU A 123 -7.55 3.92 9.45
C LEU A 123 -6.75 5.05 8.80
N MET A 124 -6.74 5.13 7.47
CA MET A 124 -6.04 6.20 6.73
C MET A 124 -6.66 7.57 7.02
N ASN A 125 -7.98 7.67 6.98
CA ASN A 125 -8.72 8.91 7.30
C ASN A 125 -8.40 9.40 8.72
N LYS A 126 -8.40 8.50 9.71
CA LYS A 126 -8.04 8.83 11.10
C LYS A 126 -6.64 9.42 11.21
N ASN A 127 -5.70 8.93 10.42
CA ASN A 127 -4.30 9.36 10.43
C ASN A 127 -3.99 10.45 9.38
N LYS A 128 -5.00 10.92 8.63
CA LYS A 128 -4.88 11.93 7.56
C LYS A 128 -3.88 11.53 6.46
N ILE A 129 -3.82 10.25 6.13
CA ILE A 129 -2.97 9.71 5.07
C ILE A 129 -3.75 9.74 3.76
N PRO A 130 -3.24 10.39 2.70
CA PRO A 130 -3.88 10.41 1.39
C PRO A 130 -3.99 9.00 0.80
N ILE A 131 -5.07 8.79 0.03
CA ILE A 131 -5.36 7.54 -0.66
C ILE A 131 -5.38 7.80 -2.16
N ILE A 132 -4.71 6.93 -2.92
CA ILE A 132 -4.70 6.91 -4.38
C ILE A 132 -5.21 5.54 -4.83
N LEU A 133 -5.92 5.51 -5.95
CA LEU A 133 -6.39 4.28 -6.57
C LEU A 133 -5.63 4.05 -7.89
N GLU A 134 -5.21 2.81 -8.12
CA GLU A 134 -4.59 2.35 -9.36
C GLU A 134 -5.37 1.15 -9.91
N THR A 135 -6.70 1.23 -9.77
CA THR A 135 -7.62 0.19 -10.21
C THR A 135 -7.68 0.11 -11.73
N PRO A 136 -7.98 -1.07 -12.29
CA PRO A 136 -8.12 -1.23 -13.73
C PRO A 136 -9.28 -0.38 -14.27
N ILE A 137 -9.24 -0.07 -15.56
CA ILE A 137 -10.37 0.49 -16.31
C ILE A 137 -10.82 -0.62 -17.26
N ASP A 138 -11.99 -1.17 -17.01
CA ASP A 138 -12.58 -2.25 -17.83
C ASP A 138 -14.11 -2.17 -17.84
N ASP A 139 -14.78 -3.12 -18.51
CA ASP A 139 -16.24 -3.12 -18.67
C ASP A 139 -17.02 -3.28 -17.35
N ARG A 140 -16.35 -3.65 -16.26
CA ARG A 140 -16.99 -3.83 -14.94
C ARG A 140 -17.14 -2.50 -14.20
N ARG A 141 -16.16 -1.59 -14.36
CA ARG A 141 -16.14 -0.30 -13.67
C ARG A 141 -15.07 0.63 -14.26
N ASP A 142 -15.38 1.92 -14.31
CA ASP A 142 -14.44 2.99 -14.60
C ASP A 142 -13.80 3.57 -13.32
N GLU A 143 -12.90 4.53 -13.47
CA GLU A 143 -12.25 5.22 -12.36
C GLU A 143 -13.21 5.97 -11.45
N PHE A 144 -14.30 6.52 -11.97
CA PHE A 144 -15.31 7.24 -11.20
C PHE A 144 -16.11 6.28 -10.31
N GLY A 145 -16.38 5.07 -10.80
CA GLY A 145 -17.06 4.02 -10.03
C GLY A 145 -16.22 3.54 -8.84
N ASP A 146 -14.92 3.38 -9.00
CA ASP A 146 -14.03 2.99 -7.90
C ASP A 146 -13.85 4.11 -6.88
N ILE A 147 -13.72 5.36 -7.32
CA ILE A 147 -13.68 6.53 -6.43
C ILE A 147 -14.99 6.65 -5.63
N GLY A 148 -16.13 6.44 -6.30
CA GLY A 148 -17.46 6.42 -5.66
C GLY A 148 -17.54 5.36 -4.57
N THR A 149 -17.20 4.12 -4.92
CA THR A 149 -17.18 2.99 -3.96
C THR A 149 -16.23 3.26 -2.78
N ALA A 150 -15.03 3.77 -3.02
CA ALA A 150 -14.10 4.09 -1.93
C ALA A 150 -14.66 5.16 -0.97
N LYS A 151 -15.38 6.16 -1.50
CA LYS A 151 -16.07 7.19 -0.68
C LYS A 151 -17.22 6.61 0.13
N GLU A 152 -17.99 5.68 -0.41
CA GLU A 152 -19.08 5.00 0.32
C GLU A 152 -18.56 4.12 1.45
N LEU A 153 -17.36 3.55 1.31
CA LEU A 153 -16.71 2.71 2.32
C LEU A 153 -16.01 3.52 3.44
N ALA A 154 -15.87 4.82 3.29
CA ALA A 154 -15.18 5.73 4.24
C ALA A 154 -16.00 6.03 5.55
#